data_8a8da0aa3dbbbfaafcdee318d18183ac
#
_entry.id   8a8da0aa3dbbbfaafcdee318d18183ac
#
_cell.length_a   1.000
_cell.length_b   1.000
_cell.length_c   1.000
_cell.angle_alpha   90.00
_cell.angle_beta   90.00
_cell.angle_gamma   90.00
#
_symmetry.space_group_name_H-M   'P 1'
#
loop_
_entity.id
_entity.type
_entity.pdbx_description
1 polymer ?
#
loop_
_entity_poly.entity_id
_entity_poly.type
_entity_poly.pdbx_seq_one_letter_code
_entity_poly.pdbx_strand_id
1 'polypeptide(L)'
;MRITKLEAILLRPRGTIDTAIADGSQDGLLVRIHTDDGIIGLGEVDSSPAIAKAIIEAPSSHKLCNGLAALLIGENPLEIGRLWQKMYKGSLYYGRRGAAIHAISGVEIALWDIAGKAAGKPIHALLGGARRDKVKAYASTLMPDKPKDAARAVETQMKAGFKAVKLGWGPLGQSAELDVALVAAARKAG
;
A
#
# COMPACT_ATOMS: atom_id res chain seq x y z
N MET A 1 3.75 20.65 -17.69
CA MET A 1 2.94 19.62 -16.98
C MET A 1 2.42 20.18 -15.67
N ARG A 2 1.12 20.13 -15.46
CA ARG A 2 0.44 20.57 -14.25
C ARG A 2 -0.59 19.52 -13.80
N ILE A 3 -0.75 19.33 -12.51
CA ILE A 3 -1.80 18.49 -11.94
C ILE A 3 -3.15 19.18 -12.14
N THR A 4 -4.07 18.50 -12.81
CA THR A 4 -5.42 19.03 -13.10
C THR A 4 -6.49 18.43 -12.21
N LYS A 5 -6.31 17.18 -11.79
CA LYS A 5 -7.27 16.46 -10.94
C LYS A 5 -6.55 15.41 -10.10
N LEU A 6 -7.00 15.20 -8.87
CA LEU A 6 -6.61 14.09 -8.02
C LEU A 6 -7.88 13.38 -7.56
N GLU A 7 -7.94 12.07 -7.72
CA GLU A 7 -9.07 11.22 -7.35
C GLU A 7 -8.62 10.17 -6.34
N ALA A 8 -9.42 9.95 -5.32
CA ALA A 8 -9.28 8.87 -4.36
C ALA A 8 -10.45 7.89 -4.54
N ILE A 9 -10.17 6.74 -5.14
CA ILE A 9 -11.16 5.77 -5.61
C ILE A 9 -11.18 4.58 -4.66
N LEU A 10 -12.30 4.42 -3.95
CA LEU A 10 -12.52 3.25 -3.11
C LEU A 10 -12.75 2.01 -3.99
N LEU A 11 -11.98 0.97 -3.73
CA LEU A 11 -12.12 -0.32 -4.37
C LEU A 11 -12.57 -1.34 -3.32
N ARG A 12 -13.60 -2.12 -3.66
CA ARG A 12 -14.11 -3.17 -2.78
C ARG A 12 -14.43 -4.41 -3.61
N PRO A 13 -13.96 -5.59 -3.23
CA PRO A 13 -14.33 -6.85 -3.87
C PRO A 13 -15.84 -7.05 -3.82
N ARG A 14 -16.37 -7.76 -4.81
CA ARG A 14 -17.77 -8.20 -4.76
C ARG A 14 -17.90 -9.27 -3.69
N GLY A 15 -18.86 -9.13 -2.80
CA GLY A 15 -19.12 -10.09 -1.73
C GLY A 15 -19.18 -9.43 -0.35
N THR A 16 -19.29 -10.26 0.68
CA THR A 16 -19.31 -9.79 2.07
C THR A 16 -17.88 -9.64 2.57
N ILE A 17 -17.60 -8.50 3.20
CA ILE A 17 -16.33 -8.30 3.91
C ILE A 17 -16.42 -9.09 5.23
N ASP A 18 -15.38 -9.88 5.47
CA ASP A 18 -15.20 -10.54 6.76
C ASP A 18 -14.38 -9.63 7.69
N THR A 19 -15.07 -9.02 8.64
CA THR A 19 -14.44 -8.10 9.61
C THR A 19 -13.60 -8.81 10.67
N ALA A 20 -13.62 -10.14 10.72
CA ALA A 20 -12.74 -10.93 11.58
C ALA A 20 -11.35 -11.12 10.99
N ILE A 21 -11.18 -10.90 9.69
CA ILE A 21 -9.88 -11.00 9.02
C ILE A 21 -9.16 -9.65 9.11
N ALA A 22 -8.01 -9.65 9.77
CA ALA A 22 -7.18 -8.45 9.94
C ALA A 22 -6.14 -8.33 8.80
N ASP A 23 -6.60 -8.17 7.57
CA ASP A 23 -5.73 -7.91 6.43
C ASP A 23 -6.31 -6.82 5.51
N GLY A 24 -5.47 -6.25 4.66
CA GLY A 24 -5.84 -5.22 3.70
C GLY A 24 -6.33 -5.75 2.35
N SER A 25 -6.65 -7.04 2.24
CA SER A 25 -7.02 -7.65 0.94
C SER A 25 -8.48 -7.44 0.55
N GLN A 26 -9.32 -6.97 1.45
CA GLN A 26 -10.77 -6.89 1.26
C GLN A 26 -11.27 -5.58 0.66
N ASP A 27 -10.57 -4.51 0.87
CA ASP A 27 -10.82 -3.22 0.24
C ASP A 27 -9.51 -2.45 0.07
N GLY A 28 -9.51 -1.44 -0.79
CA GLY A 28 -8.33 -0.67 -1.09
C GLY A 28 -8.68 0.75 -1.54
N LEU A 29 -7.67 1.60 -1.61
CA LEU A 29 -7.78 2.96 -2.13
C LEU A 29 -6.79 3.18 -3.25
N LEU A 30 -7.30 3.38 -4.46
CA LEU A 30 -6.50 3.81 -5.60
C LEU A 30 -6.45 5.34 -5.64
N VAL A 31 -5.25 5.88 -5.76
CA VAL A 31 -5.01 7.30 -6.06
C VAL A 31 -4.74 7.47 -7.54
N ARG A 32 -5.43 8.41 -8.17
CA ARG A 32 -5.24 8.74 -9.58
C ARG A 32 -5.01 10.23 -9.74
N ILE A 33 -3.86 10.60 -10.31
CA ILE A 33 -3.47 11.98 -10.57
C ILE A 33 -3.46 12.23 -12.07
N HIS A 34 -4.24 13.22 -12.51
CA HIS A 34 -4.30 13.64 -13.90
C HIS A 34 -3.45 14.87 -14.14
N THR A 35 -2.83 14.95 -15.31
CA THR A 35 -2.06 16.13 -15.75
C THR A 35 -2.65 16.75 -17.00
N ASP A 36 -2.30 18.01 -17.27
CA ASP A 36 -2.68 18.73 -18.49
C ASP A 36 -2.04 18.15 -19.77
N ASP A 37 -0.97 17.37 -19.64
CA ASP A 37 -0.31 16.66 -20.75
C ASP A 37 -0.95 15.28 -21.05
N GLY A 38 -2.04 14.91 -20.34
CA GLY A 38 -2.74 13.64 -20.51
C GLY A 38 -2.07 12.44 -19.80
N ILE A 39 -0.93 12.63 -19.12
CA ILE A 39 -0.34 11.57 -18.30
C ILE A 39 -1.16 11.39 -17.04
N ILE A 40 -1.46 10.13 -16.72
CA ILE A 40 -2.16 9.75 -15.49
C ILE A 40 -1.23 8.91 -14.63
N GLY A 41 -1.02 9.34 -13.37
CA GLY A 41 -0.28 8.60 -12.36
C GLY A 41 -1.21 7.80 -11.47
N LEU A 42 -0.76 6.60 -11.09
CA LEU A 42 -1.47 5.68 -10.22
C LEU A 42 -0.68 5.41 -8.95
N GLY A 43 -1.34 5.40 -7.81
CA GLY A 43 -0.80 5.00 -6.52
C GLY A 43 -1.86 4.27 -5.70
N GLU A 44 -1.44 3.62 -4.65
CA GLU A 44 -2.29 2.89 -3.73
C GLU A 44 -2.02 3.31 -2.30
N VAL A 45 -3.05 3.24 -1.45
CA VAL A 45 -2.94 3.48 -0.01
C VAL A 45 -3.32 2.22 0.75
N ASP A 46 -2.35 1.60 1.42
CA ASP A 46 -2.57 0.49 2.34
C ASP A 46 -2.92 1.03 3.73
N SER A 47 -4.19 1.34 3.93
CA SER A 47 -4.76 1.82 5.20
C SER A 47 -6.29 1.68 5.15
N SER A 48 -7.01 2.26 6.12
CA SER A 48 -8.47 2.39 6.01
C SER A 48 -8.83 3.28 4.80
N PRO A 49 -9.43 2.72 3.75
CA PRO A 49 -9.66 3.45 2.50
C PRO A 49 -10.52 4.71 2.67
N ALA A 50 -11.55 4.64 3.50
CA ALA A 50 -12.44 5.77 3.76
C ALA A 50 -11.73 6.93 4.48
N ILE A 51 -10.86 6.61 5.46
CA ILE A 51 -10.09 7.60 6.20
C ILE A 51 -9.06 8.26 5.28
N ALA A 52 -8.29 7.46 4.53
CA ALA A 52 -7.31 7.98 3.60
C ALA A 52 -7.95 8.82 2.48
N LYS A 53 -9.11 8.40 1.96
CA LYS A 53 -9.91 9.19 1.01
C LYS A 53 -10.30 10.55 1.60
N ALA A 54 -10.80 10.59 2.82
CA ALA A 54 -11.18 11.84 3.48
C ALA A 54 -9.98 12.78 3.63
N ILE A 55 -8.79 12.26 3.97
CA ILE A 55 -7.55 13.04 4.06
C ILE A 55 -7.16 13.63 2.70
N ILE A 56 -7.32 12.87 1.64
CA ILE A 56 -6.99 13.32 0.28
C ILE A 56 -7.97 14.40 -0.19
N GLU A 57 -9.27 14.20 0.01
CA GLU A 57 -10.33 15.03 -0.59
C GLU A 57 -10.86 16.15 0.32
N ALA A 58 -10.43 16.22 1.57
CA ALA A 58 -10.88 17.27 2.49
C ALA A 58 -10.64 18.67 1.91
N PRO A 59 -11.54 19.63 2.15
CA PRO A 59 -11.30 21.02 1.79
C PRO A 59 -10.20 21.63 2.66
N SER A 60 -9.57 22.70 2.18
CA SER A 60 -8.65 23.49 3.01
C SER A 60 -9.41 24.24 4.10
N SER A 61 -8.95 24.15 5.34
CA SER A 61 -9.48 24.89 6.49
C SER A 61 -8.56 26.07 6.85
N HIS A 62 -7.27 25.81 7.02
CA HIS A 62 -6.25 26.83 7.28
C HIS A 62 -4.85 26.31 6.87
N LYS A 63 -3.83 27.16 6.97
CA LYS A 63 -2.47 26.89 6.45
C LYS A 63 -1.89 25.51 6.79
N LEU A 64 -2.23 24.92 7.93
CA LEU A 64 -1.70 23.62 8.40
C LEU A 64 -2.76 22.50 8.40
N CYS A 65 -3.94 22.75 7.83
CA CYS A 65 -5.08 21.83 7.82
C CYS A 65 -5.76 21.82 6.44
N ASN A 66 -5.17 21.05 5.52
CA ASN A 66 -5.60 20.99 4.12
C ASN A 66 -5.74 19.55 3.66
N GLY A 67 -6.72 19.27 2.84
CA GLY A 67 -6.74 18.04 2.06
C GLY A 67 -5.60 18.00 1.04
N LEU A 68 -5.07 16.80 0.75
CA LEU A 68 -3.88 16.69 -0.10
C LEU A 68 -4.15 17.15 -1.54
N ALA A 69 -5.35 16.88 -2.07
CA ALA A 69 -5.72 17.32 -3.41
C ALA A 69 -5.69 18.85 -3.54
N ALA A 70 -6.22 19.57 -2.57
CA ALA A 70 -6.23 21.03 -2.56
C ALA A 70 -4.83 21.65 -2.59
N LEU A 71 -3.83 20.94 -2.03
CA LEU A 71 -2.43 21.38 -2.04
C LEU A 71 -1.74 21.16 -3.39
N LEU A 72 -2.22 20.22 -4.21
CA LEU A 72 -1.49 19.73 -5.38
C LEU A 72 -2.05 20.21 -6.71
N ILE A 73 -3.31 20.60 -6.79
CA ILE A 73 -3.90 21.12 -8.05
C ILE A 73 -3.09 22.32 -8.52
N GLY A 74 -2.72 22.33 -9.81
CA GLY A 74 -1.92 23.36 -10.47
C GLY A 74 -0.40 23.23 -10.28
N GLU A 75 0.07 22.33 -9.44
CA GLU A 75 1.50 22.07 -9.18
C GLU A 75 2.14 21.24 -10.29
N ASN A 76 3.47 21.32 -10.39
CA ASN A 76 4.26 20.47 -11.28
C ASN A 76 4.50 19.10 -10.62
N PRO A 77 3.94 17.98 -11.15
CA PRO A 77 4.05 16.67 -10.53
C PRO A 77 5.47 16.11 -10.48
N LEU A 78 6.41 16.66 -11.27
CA LEU A 78 7.80 16.20 -11.28
C LEU A 78 8.62 16.73 -10.09
N GLU A 79 8.09 17.69 -9.34
CA GLU A 79 8.76 18.24 -8.15
C GLU A 79 8.42 17.44 -6.89
N ILE A 80 8.58 16.12 -6.96
CA ILE A 80 8.05 15.13 -5.98
C ILE A 80 8.45 15.49 -4.54
N GLY A 81 9.75 15.74 -4.30
CA GLY A 81 10.24 16.06 -2.95
C GLY A 81 9.63 17.35 -2.38
N ARG A 82 9.47 18.39 -3.23
CA ARG A 82 8.81 19.65 -2.83
C ARG A 82 7.33 19.42 -2.52
N LEU A 83 6.64 18.63 -3.35
CA LEU A 83 5.23 18.31 -3.15
C LEU A 83 5.01 17.47 -1.90
N TRP A 84 5.89 16.50 -1.62
CA TRP A 84 5.86 15.74 -0.38
C TRP A 84 5.95 16.67 0.83
N GLN A 85 6.92 17.59 0.85
CA GLN A 85 7.04 18.56 1.92
C GLN A 85 5.83 19.49 2.04
N LYS A 86 5.22 19.86 0.90
CA LYS A 86 4.00 20.68 0.88
C LYS A 86 2.83 19.93 1.51
N MET A 87 2.62 18.66 1.16
CA MET A 87 1.60 17.81 1.75
C MET A 87 1.83 17.62 3.26
N TYR A 88 3.05 17.28 3.65
CA TYR A 88 3.40 17.08 5.06
C TYR A 88 3.14 18.32 5.90
N LYS A 89 3.63 19.49 5.48
CA LYS A 89 3.42 20.77 6.19
C LYS A 89 1.97 21.21 6.17
N GLY A 90 1.26 21.03 5.05
CA GLY A 90 -0.14 21.40 4.91
C GLY A 90 -1.11 20.55 5.71
N SER A 91 -0.69 19.37 6.18
CA SER A 91 -1.47 18.43 7.00
C SER A 91 -1.03 18.35 8.47
N LEU A 92 -0.14 19.21 8.93
CA LEU A 92 0.46 19.13 10.26
C LEU A 92 -0.56 19.14 11.40
N TYR A 93 -1.70 19.79 11.22
CA TYR A 93 -2.70 19.95 12.26
C TYR A 93 -3.41 18.65 12.63
N TYR A 94 -3.60 17.75 11.67
CA TYR A 94 -4.27 16.47 11.86
C TYR A 94 -3.39 15.25 11.55
N GLY A 95 -2.23 15.49 10.94
CA GLY A 95 -1.43 14.42 10.40
C GLY A 95 0.02 14.45 10.79
N ARG A 96 0.95 13.94 10.81
CA ARG A 96 2.40 13.76 10.97
C ARG A 96 2.76 12.28 11.07
N ARG A 97 1.78 11.42 11.35
CA ARG A 97 1.94 9.96 11.51
C ARG A 97 0.67 9.25 11.04
N GLY A 98 0.73 7.93 10.94
CA GLY A 98 -0.43 7.07 10.67
C GLY A 98 -1.13 7.40 9.36
N ALA A 99 -2.45 7.50 9.38
CA ALA A 99 -3.27 7.59 8.19
C ALA A 99 -2.93 8.74 7.24
N ALA A 100 -2.47 9.89 7.76
CA ALA A 100 -2.05 11.01 6.90
C ALA A 100 -0.78 10.67 6.10
N ILE A 101 0.19 9.98 6.72
CA ILE A 101 1.39 9.53 6.01
C ILE A 101 1.06 8.44 5.00
N HIS A 102 0.14 7.53 5.31
CA HIS A 102 -0.34 6.52 4.35
C HIS A 102 -0.97 7.20 3.12
N ALA A 103 -1.82 8.21 3.34
CA ALA A 103 -2.42 8.98 2.24
C ALA A 103 -1.36 9.73 1.40
N ILE A 104 -0.38 10.39 2.07
CA ILE A 104 0.75 11.05 1.39
C ILE A 104 1.55 10.04 0.56
N SER A 105 1.82 8.85 1.10
CA SER A 105 2.57 7.80 0.39
C SER A 105 1.86 7.35 -0.89
N GLY A 106 0.55 7.14 -0.85
CA GLY A 106 -0.21 6.78 -2.05
C GLY A 106 -0.19 7.88 -3.12
N VAL A 107 -0.27 9.14 -2.69
CA VAL A 107 -0.14 10.28 -3.61
C VAL A 107 1.28 10.37 -4.18
N GLU A 108 2.31 10.18 -3.35
CA GLU A 108 3.71 10.20 -3.80
C GLU A 108 4.01 9.08 -4.81
N ILE A 109 3.50 7.87 -4.58
CA ILE A 109 3.62 6.76 -5.55
C ILE A 109 3.03 7.17 -6.90
N ALA A 110 1.87 7.83 -6.92
CA ALA A 110 1.28 8.33 -8.16
C ALA A 110 2.13 9.42 -8.84
N LEU A 111 2.80 10.28 -8.07
CA LEU A 111 3.75 11.26 -8.63
C LEU A 111 4.98 10.58 -9.25
N TRP A 112 5.54 9.54 -8.60
CA TRP A 112 6.62 8.73 -9.17
C TRP A 112 6.19 7.98 -10.43
N ASP A 113 4.95 7.50 -10.50
CA ASP A 113 4.41 6.86 -11.71
C ASP A 113 4.31 7.86 -12.87
N ILE A 114 3.88 9.11 -12.61
CA ILE A 114 3.92 10.20 -13.59
C ILE A 114 5.35 10.43 -14.06
N ALA A 115 6.31 10.55 -13.16
CA ALA A 115 7.71 10.80 -13.50
C ALA A 115 8.29 9.68 -14.38
N GLY A 116 8.00 8.41 -14.06
CA GLY A 116 8.39 7.25 -14.85
C GLY A 116 7.79 7.30 -16.26
N LYS A 117 6.51 7.57 -16.38
CA LYS A 117 5.78 7.69 -17.66
C LYS A 117 6.30 8.85 -18.49
N ALA A 118 6.49 10.02 -17.90
CA ALA A 118 7.04 11.19 -18.57
C ALA A 118 8.47 10.98 -19.09
N ALA A 119 9.29 10.24 -18.35
CA ALA A 119 10.66 9.92 -18.74
C ALA A 119 10.76 8.68 -19.66
N GLY A 120 9.66 7.93 -19.87
CA GLY A 120 9.70 6.65 -20.60
C GLY A 120 10.58 5.60 -19.92
N LYS A 121 10.68 5.64 -18.57
CA LYS A 121 11.57 4.78 -17.76
C LYS A 121 10.83 4.16 -16.59
N PRO A 122 11.19 2.93 -16.19
CA PRO A 122 10.67 2.37 -14.95
C PRO A 122 11.21 3.16 -13.74
N ILE A 123 10.43 3.23 -12.66
CA ILE A 123 10.75 4.04 -11.48
C ILE A 123 12.13 3.67 -10.89
N HIS A 124 12.49 2.37 -10.86
CA HIS A 124 13.80 1.97 -10.34
C HIS A 124 14.98 2.61 -11.10
N ALA A 125 14.83 2.86 -12.41
CA ALA A 125 15.85 3.55 -13.19
C ALA A 125 16.02 5.04 -12.79
N LEU A 126 14.92 5.68 -12.38
CA LEU A 126 14.95 7.05 -11.84
C LEU A 126 15.55 7.10 -10.42
N LEU A 127 15.45 6.00 -9.68
CA LEU A 127 15.98 5.86 -8.32
C LEU A 127 17.42 5.30 -8.24
N GLY A 128 18.17 5.35 -9.33
CA GLY A 128 19.58 4.95 -9.36
C GLY A 128 19.86 3.60 -10.02
N GLY A 129 18.86 3.00 -10.67
CA GLY A 129 19.02 1.79 -11.48
C GLY A 129 18.79 0.47 -10.74
N ALA A 130 18.80 -0.61 -11.50
CA ALA A 130 18.61 -1.96 -10.97
C ALA A 130 19.89 -2.45 -10.27
N ARG A 131 19.77 -2.91 -9.04
CA ARG A 131 20.85 -3.58 -8.30
C ARG A 131 20.86 -5.09 -8.48
N ARG A 132 19.75 -5.65 -8.96
CA ARG A 132 19.59 -7.07 -9.27
C ARG A 132 18.44 -7.25 -10.26
N ASP A 133 18.52 -8.28 -11.09
CA ASP A 133 17.49 -8.57 -12.11
C ASP A 133 16.33 -9.39 -11.55
N LYS A 134 16.56 -10.13 -10.46
CA LYS A 134 15.56 -10.98 -9.83
C LYS A 134 15.59 -10.82 -8.32
N VAL A 135 14.41 -10.88 -7.71
CA VAL A 135 14.21 -10.91 -6.25
C VAL A 135 13.65 -12.27 -5.87
N LYS A 136 14.23 -12.91 -4.85
CA LYS A 136 13.72 -14.16 -4.31
C LYS A 136 12.37 -13.90 -3.64
N ALA A 137 11.33 -14.55 -4.16
CA ALA A 137 9.98 -14.46 -3.59
C ALA A 137 9.76 -15.50 -2.49
N TYR A 138 8.85 -15.20 -1.58
CA TYR A 138 8.25 -16.17 -0.67
C TYR A 138 6.73 -16.16 -0.84
N ALA A 139 6.07 -17.26 -0.52
CA ALA A 139 4.62 -17.31 -0.44
C ALA A 139 4.17 -16.71 0.89
N SER A 140 3.21 -15.78 0.86
CA SER A 140 2.62 -15.18 2.07
C SER A 140 1.17 -15.63 2.19
N THR A 141 0.79 -16.19 3.34
CA THR A 141 -0.57 -16.67 3.62
C THR A 141 -0.89 -16.54 5.11
N LEU A 142 -2.18 -16.59 5.46
CA LEU A 142 -2.62 -16.61 6.85
C LEU A 142 -2.24 -17.94 7.51
N MET A 143 -1.97 -17.91 8.83
CA MET A 143 -1.77 -19.11 9.62
C MET A 143 -3.12 -19.82 9.77
N PRO A 144 -3.23 -21.11 9.35
CA PRO A 144 -4.44 -21.90 9.60
C PRO A 144 -4.64 -22.21 11.09
N ASP A 145 -5.89 -22.53 11.46
CA ASP A 145 -6.26 -22.80 12.86
C ASP A 145 -5.70 -24.10 13.42
N LYS A 146 -5.31 -25.06 12.57
CA LYS A 146 -4.88 -26.38 12.99
C LYS A 146 -3.46 -26.71 12.48
N PRO A 147 -2.61 -27.36 13.29
CA PRO A 147 -1.27 -27.74 12.88
C PRO A 147 -1.21 -28.55 11.58
N LYS A 148 -2.15 -29.49 11.37
CA LYS A 148 -2.25 -30.27 10.12
C LYS A 148 -2.46 -29.38 8.90
N ASP A 149 -3.27 -28.35 9.03
CA ASP A 149 -3.56 -27.45 7.91
C ASP A 149 -2.41 -26.47 7.67
N ALA A 150 -1.70 -26.06 8.71
CA ALA A 150 -0.46 -25.29 8.59
C ALA A 150 0.62 -26.07 7.82
N ALA A 151 0.81 -27.35 8.13
CA ALA A 151 1.71 -28.23 7.37
C ALA A 151 1.30 -28.33 5.91
N ARG A 152 0.01 -28.58 5.63
CA ARG A 152 -0.51 -28.65 4.25
C ARG A 152 -0.33 -27.34 3.48
N ALA A 153 -0.54 -26.21 4.13
CA ALA A 153 -0.33 -24.90 3.50
C ALA A 153 1.13 -24.75 3.05
N VAL A 154 2.11 -25.10 3.88
CA VAL A 154 3.54 -25.07 3.53
C VAL A 154 3.84 -26.03 2.39
N GLU A 155 3.42 -27.30 2.47
CA GLU A 155 3.63 -28.29 1.41
C GLU A 155 3.08 -27.81 0.06
N THR A 156 1.91 -27.19 0.05
CA THR A 156 1.30 -26.64 -1.16
C THR A 156 2.17 -25.56 -1.79
N GLN A 157 2.69 -24.65 -1.01
CA GLN A 157 3.56 -23.57 -1.51
C GLN A 157 4.93 -24.08 -1.95
N MET A 158 5.48 -25.08 -1.24
CA MET A 158 6.73 -25.72 -1.64
C MET A 158 6.57 -26.46 -2.97
N LYS A 159 5.46 -27.19 -3.19
CA LYS A 159 5.12 -27.81 -4.47
C LYS A 159 4.94 -26.80 -5.59
N ALA A 160 4.45 -25.60 -5.31
CA ALA A 160 4.35 -24.50 -6.27
C ALA A 160 5.71 -23.86 -6.62
N GLY A 161 6.81 -24.31 -5.98
CA GLY A 161 8.17 -23.87 -6.28
C GLY A 161 8.73 -22.78 -5.37
N PHE A 162 7.96 -22.28 -4.41
CA PHE A 162 8.49 -21.34 -3.43
C PHE A 162 9.53 -21.99 -2.52
N LYS A 163 10.56 -21.24 -2.14
CA LYS A 163 11.65 -21.70 -1.26
C LYS A 163 11.55 -21.13 0.15
N ALA A 164 10.54 -20.32 0.40
CA ALA A 164 10.20 -19.76 1.70
C ALA A 164 8.70 -19.48 1.76
N VAL A 165 8.11 -19.69 2.93
CA VAL A 165 6.70 -19.41 3.20
C VAL A 165 6.62 -18.52 4.43
N LYS A 166 5.83 -17.44 4.35
CA LYS A 166 5.46 -16.64 5.51
C LYS A 166 4.04 -17.01 5.92
N LEU A 167 3.89 -17.49 7.15
CA LEU A 167 2.62 -17.70 7.82
C LEU A 167 2.48 -16.66 8.93
N GLY A 168 1.30 -16.05 9.06
CA GLY A 168 1.10 -15.03 10.08
C GLY A 168 -0.38 -14.79 10.37
N TRP A 169 -0.63 -14.01 11.40
CA TRP A 169 -1.98 -13.72 11.88
C TRP A 169 -2.78 -15.00 12.21
N GLY A 170 -4.08 -15.03 11.91
CA GLY A 170 -4.94 -16.16 12.24
C GLY A 170 -4.99 -16.38 13.76
N PRO A 171 -4.82 -17.62 14.25
CA PRO A 171 -4.93 -17.95 15.65
C PRO A 171 -3.69 -17.64 16.50
N LEU A 172 -2.60 -17.16 15.90
CA LEU A 172 -1.35 -16.88 16.64
C LEU A 172 -1.58 -15.84 17.75
N GLY A 173 -1.05 -16.15 18.94
CA GLY A 173 -1.21 -15.33 20.15
C GLY A 173 -2.40 -15.70 21.02
N GLN A 174 -3.22 -16.70 20.65
CA GLN A 174 -4.34 -17.18 21.46
C GLN A 174 -3.90 -18.13 22.57
N SER A 175 -2.93 -19.00 22.31
CA SER A 175 -2.38 -19.95 23.28
C SER A 175 -0.95 -20.34 22.90
N ALA A 176 -0.06 -20.37 23.87
CA ALA A 176 1.33 -20.74 23.65
C ALA A 176 1.50 -22.17 23.11
N GLU A 177 0.68 -23.11 23.61
CA GLU A 177 0.70 -24.50 23.17
C GLU A 177 0.29 -24.62 21.70
N LEU A 178 -0.75 -23.90 21.30
CA LEU A 178 -1.22 -23.88 19.90
C LEU A 178 -0.17 -23.24 19.00
N ASP A 179 0.39 -22.11 19.39
CA ASP A 179 1.43 -21.41 18.62
C ASP A 179 2.64 -22.30 18.33
N VAL A 180 3.13 -22.98 19.38
CA VAL A 180 4.24 -23.94 19.24
C VAL A 180 3.88 -25.09 18.30
N ALA A 181 2.67 -25.67 18.45
CA ALA A 181 2.22 -26.76 17.61
C ALA A 181 2.07 -26.37 16.13
N LEU A 182 1.52 -25.18 15.86
CA LEU A 182 1.36 -24.62 14.51
C LEU A 182 2.71 -24.40 13.84
N VAL A 183 3.62 -23.72 14.54
CA VAL A 183 4.96 -23.42 14.01
C VAL A 183 5.78 -24.69 13.81
N ALA A 184 5.73 -25.65 14.76
CA ALA A 184 6.43 -26.93 14.64
C ALA A 184 5.92 -27.76 13.43
N ALA A 185 4.60 -27.80 13.22
CA ALA A 185 4.00 -28.50 12.08
C ALA A 185 4.40 -27.83 10.73
N ALA A 186 4.33 -26.52 10.67
CA ALA A 186 4.75 -25.75 9.49
C ALA A 186 6.25 -25.97 9.18
N ARG A 187 7.11 -25.92 10.21
CA ARG A 187 8.56 -26.12 10.07
C ARG A 187 8.94 -27.53 9.60
N LYS A 188 8.20 -28.54 10.04
CA LYS A 188 8.45 -29.95 9.65
C LYS A 188 8.07 -30.22 8.20
N ALA A 189 7.15 -29.42 7.65
CA ALA A 189 6.61 -29.60 6.29
C ALA A 189 7.42 -28.87 5.19
N GLY A 190 8.40 -28.02 5.58
CA GLY A 190 9.15 -27.18 4.63
C GLY A 190 10.67 -27.22 4.72
#